data_db6212b7c329dcbc733133bbd0cc88b4
#
_entry.id   db6212b7c329dcbc733133bbd0cc88b4
#
_cell.length_a   1.000
_cell.length_b   1.000
_cell.length_c   1.000
_cell.angle_alpha   90.00
_cell.angle_beta   90.00
_cell.angle_gamma   90.00
#
_symmetry.space_group_name_H-M   'P 1'
#
loop_
_entity.id
_entity.type
_entity.pdbx_description
1 polymer ?
#
loop_
_entity_poly.entity_id
_entity_poly.type
_entity_poly.pdbx_seq_one_letter_code
_entity_poly.pdbx_strand_id
1 'polypeptide(L)'
;MITALGSIPQPYILYFQEDYFLNGPVNSERLAQDFAYAFDNRAASFCFHARAQLEPNFEPLNDRFGVVPRDSDGRTRLQVTLWKKSALQAILRPGETAWNMEARASERTRDLLALSYLRRGDRPIPYLMSAIVRGLWTPEAMAMCRKAAIEIRPRFRSVHSDVAWRRRLRRGLDRLKLTFVLAKQCRKTIDLDTPPEWTDLRLRGGHTQPLMRR
;
A
#
# COMPACT_ATOMS: atom_id res chain seq x y z
N MET A 1 8.57 -12.49 5.84
CA MET A 1 8.22 -12.46 4.39
C MET A 1 9.20 -13.27 3.55
N ILE A 2 10.50 -13.02 3.57
CA ILE A 2 11.50 -13.72 2.71
C ILE A 2 11.38 -15.24 2.84
N THR A 3 11.38 -15.76 4.05
CA THR A 3 11.24 -17.22 4.33
C THR A 3 9.91 -17.77 3.80
N ALA A 4 8.80 -17.04 4.04
CA ALA A 4 7.49 -17.48 3.59
C ALA A 4 7.37 -17.55 2.06
N LEU A 5 8.03 -16.63 1.33
CA LEU A 5 8.06 -16.68 -0.13
C LEU A 5 8.76 -17.93 -0.68
N GLY A 6 9.74 -18.45 0.05
CA GLY A 6 10.44 -19.68 -0.34
C GLY A 6 9.55 -20.92 -0.34
N SER A 7 8.52 -20.97 0.52
CA SER A 7 7.60 -22.11 0.63
C SER A 7 6.40 -22.06 -0.34
N ILE A 8 6.21 -20.95 -1.05
CA ILE A 8 5.10 -20.77 -2.01
C ILE A 8 5.53 -21.29 -3.38
N PRO A 9 4.89 -22.33 -3.97
CA PRO A 9 5.28 -22.86 -5.26
C PRO A 9 4.87 -21.96 -6.44
N GLN A 10 3.83 -21.14 -6.29
CA GLN A 10 3.26 -20.31 -7.35
C GLN A 10 4.23 -19.22 -7.82
N PRO A 11 4.29 -18.92 -9.13
CA PRO A 11 5.15 -17.88 -9.69
C PRO A 11 4.66 -16.46 -9.40
N TYR A 12 3.37 -16.29 -9.10
CA TYR A 12 2.76 -15.03 -8.71
C TYR A 12 2.02 -15.18 -7.39
N ILE A 13 1.98 -14.10 -6.61
CA ILE A 13 1.28 -14.01 -5.34
C ILE A 13 0.46 -12.73 -5.27
N LEU A 14 -0.73 -12.82 -4.74
CA LEU A 14 -1.52 -11.64 -4.39
C LEU A 14 -1.23 -11.29 -2.94
N TYR A 15 -0.56 -10.16 -2.74
CA TYR A 15 -0.16 -9.69 -1.42
C TYR A 15 -1.24 -8.78 -0.82
N PHE A 16 -1.58 -9.04 0.43
CA PHE A 16 -2.44 -8.21 1.28
C PHE A 16 -1.71 -7.89 2.59
N GLN A 17 -1.95 -6.71 3.13
CA GLN A 17 -1.61 -6.43 4.53
C GLN A 17 -2.72 -6.98 5.44
N GLU A 18 -2.35 -7.38 6.64
CA GLU A 18 -3.24 -8.03 7.60
C GLU A 18 -4.38 -7.14 8.10
N ASP A 19 -4.25 -5.83 7.95
CA ASP A 19 -5.25 -4.83 8.33
C ASP A 19 -6.10 -4.32 7.15
N TYR A 20 -6.02 -4.98 5.99
CA TYR A 20 -6.85 -4.66 4.83
C TYR A 20 -8.07 -5.58 4.78
N PHE A 21 -9.24 -5.02 5.06
CA PHE A 21 -10.49 -5.78 5.12
C PHE A 21 -11.28 -5.63 3.82
N LEU A 22 -11.70 -6.74 3.24
CA LEU A 22 -12.61 -6.71 2.10
C LEU A 22 -13.93 -6.06 2.53
N ASN A 23 -14.36 -5.03 1.82
CA ASN A 23 -15.57 -4.26 2.13
C ASN A 23 -16.66 -4.34 1.07
N GLY A 24 -16.55 -5.32 0.17
CA GLY A 24 -17.52 -5.62 -0.86
C GLY A 24 -17.16 -6.89 -1.64
N PRO A 25 -18.02 -7.30 -2.58
CA PRO A 25 -17.75 -8.46 -3.43
C PRO A 25 -16.56 -8.20 -4.34
N VAL A 26 -15.75 -9.24 -4.53
CA VAL A 26 -14.64 -9.22 -5.49
C VAL A 26 -15.22 -9.48 -6.89
N ASN A 27 -14.86 -8.65 -7.86
CA ASN A 27 -15.16 -8.91 -9.26
C ASN A 27 -14.14 -9.92 -9.82
N SER A 28 -14.46 -11.21 -9.66
CA SER A 28 -13.56 -12.31 -10.01
C SER A 28 -13.26 -12.39 -11.50
N GLU A 29 -14.22 -12.08 -12.36
CA GLU A 29 -14.03 -12.10 -13.81
C GLU A 29 -13.01 -11.04 -14.23
N ARG A 30 -13.21 -9.80 -13.77
CA ARG A 30 -12.28 -8.70 -14.04
C ARG A 30 -10.89 -8.99 -13.48
N LEU A 31 -10.84 -9.56 -12.25
CA LEU A 31 -9.58 -9.92 -11.62
C LEU A 31 -8.82 -10.97 -12.42
N ALA A 32 -9.52 -11.98 -12.96
CA ALA A 32 -8.92 -12.99 -13.81
C ALA A 32 -8.35 -12.40 -15.11
N GLN A 33 -9.07 -11.47 -15.76
CA GLN A 33 -8.58 -10.75 -16.94
C GLN A 33 -7.31 -9.93 -16.62
N ASP A 34 -7.31 -9.23 -15.52
CA ASP A 34 -6.16 -8.41 -15.10
C ASP A 34 -4.95 -9.27 -14.74
N PHE A 35 -5.18 -10.44 -14.11
CA PHE A 35 -4.11 -11.39 -13.84
C PHE A 35 -3.55 -12.00 -15.13
N ALA A 36 -4.40 -12.40 -16.07
CA ALA A 36 -3.97 -12.89 -17.37
C ALA A 36 -3.06 -11.86 -18.07
N TYR A 37 -3.50 -10.60 -18.12
CA TYR A 37 -2.68 -9.53 -18.68
C TYR A 37 -1.31 -9.41 -17.98
N ALA A 38 -1.29 -9.46 -16.65
CA ALA A 38 -0.03 -9.36 -15.90
C ALA A 38 0.89 -10.57 -16.16
N PHE A 39 0.34 -11.77 -16.32
CA PHE A 39 1.10 -13.00 -16.60
C PHE A 39 1.68 -12.97 -18.02
N ASP A 40 0.87 -12.63 -19.00
CA ASP A 40 1.25 -12.59 -20.42
C ASP A 40 2.38 -11.56 -20.66
N ASN A 41 2.29 -10.43 -19.97
CA ASN A 41 3.29 -9.36 -20.06
C ASN A 41 4.43 -9.50 -19.04
N ARG A 42 4.45 -10.57 -18.26
CA ARG A 42 5.46 -10.84 -17.22
C ARG A 42 5.66 -9.67 -16.25
N ALA A 43 4.58 -8.96 -15.93
CA ALA A 43 4.63 -7.83 -15.01
C ALA A 43 5.26 -8.24 -13.68
N ALA A 44 6.18 -7.43 -13.18
CA ALA A 44 6.81 -7.65 -11.88
C ALA A 44 5.84 -7.36 -10.73
N SER A 45 4.99 -6.35 -10.91
CA SER A 45 3.94 -5.99 -9.96
C SER A 45 2.73 -5.40 -10.66
N PHE A 46 1.56 -5.65 -10.11
CA PHE A 46 0.32 -4.99 -10.50
C PHE A 46 -0.42 -4.52 -9.22
N CYS A 47 -0.37 -3.24 -8.96
CA CYS A 47 -0.95 -2.63 -7.77
C CYS A 47 -2.43 -2.29 -8.02
N PHE A 48 -3.32 -2.79 -7.17
CA PHE A 48 -4.76 -2.52 -7.23
C PHE A 48 -5.16 -1.20 -6.56
N HIS A 49 -4.19 -0.45 -6.09
CA HIS A 49 -4.41 0.92 -5.62
C HIS A 49 -4.13 1.90 -6.75
N ALA A 50 -5.11 2.75 -7.05
CA ALA A 50 -4.99 3.71 -8.16
C ALA A 50 -3.92 4.77 -7.89
N ARG A 51 -3.07 5.01 -8.88
CA ARG A 51 -1.92 5.92 -8.78
C ARG A 51 -1.89 7.01 -9.84
N ALA A 52 -2.60 6.86 -10.94
CA ALA A 52 -2.52 7.79 -12.07
C ALA A 52 -2.67 9.27 -11.68
N GLN A 53 -3.49 9.56 -10.67
CA GLN A 53 -3.69 10.94 -10.18
C GLN A 53 -2.48 11.50 -9.41
N LEU A 54 -1.54 10.66 -9.02
CA LEU A 54 -0.36 11.01 -8.23
C LEU A 54 0.92 11.03 -9.06
N GLU A 55 0.85 10.60 -10.31
CA GLU A 55 2.01 10.39 -11.18
C GLU A 55 1.78 11.12 -12.51
N PRO A 56 2.38 12.29 -12.72
CA PRO A 56 2.14 13.10 -13.91
C PRO A 56 2.54 12.42 -15.23
N ASN A 57 3.49 11.49 -15.17
CA ASN A 57 3.98 10.75 -16.34
C ASN A 57 3.43 9.31 -16.39
N PHE A 58 2.27 9.07 -15.81
CA PHE A 58 1.64 7.76 -15.84
C PHE A 58 1.17 7.43 -17.26
N GLU A 59 1.57 6.28 -17.78
CA GLU A 59 1.24 5.82 -19.13
C GLU A 59 0.03 4.86 -19.10
N PRO A 60 -1.17 5.31 -19.51
CA PRO A 60 -2.33 4.44 -19.60
C PRO A 60 -2.14 3.39 -20.70
N LEU A 61 -2.41 2.12 -20.37
CA LEU A 61 -2.45 1.02 -21.34
C LEU A 61 -3.88 0.76 -21.84
N ASN A 62 -4.85 1.08 -21.01
CA ASN A 62 -6.28 1.01 -21.30
C ASN A 62 -7.05 1.94 -20.35
N ASP A 63 -8.38 1.83 -20.35
CA ASP A 63 -9.28 2.64 -19.50
C ASP A 63 -9.18 2.32 -17.99
N ARG A 64 -8.55 1.20 -17.60
CA ARG A 64 -8.49 0.70 -16.22
C ARG A 64 -7.13 0.88 -15.56
N PHE A 65 -6.05 0.56 -16.27
CA PHE A 65 -4.70 0.55 -15.70
C PHE A 65 -3.63 0.98 -16.69
N GLY A 66 -2.43 1.20 -16.20
CA GLY A 66 -1.29 1.60 -17.00
C GLY A 66 0.03 1.35 -16.31
N VAL A 67 1.11 1.79 -16.94
CA VAL A 67 2.49 1.62 -16.49
C VAL A 67 2.85 2.69 -15.48
N VAL A 68 3.40 2.29 -14.36
CA VAL A 68 3.97 3.21 -13.37
C VAL A 68 5.32 3.69 -13.89
N PRO A 69 5.60 5.00 -13.98
CA PRO A 69 6.86 5.54 -14.47
C PRO A 69 8.08 4.97 -13.73
N ARG A 70 9.20 4.86 -14.45
CA ARG A 70 10.44 4.27 -13.92
C ARG A 70 11.02 5.03 -12.74
N ASP A 71 10.89 6.35 -12.77
CA ASP A 71 11.37 7.32 -11.78
C ASP A 71 10.33 7.71 -10.73
N SER A 72 9.18 7.04 -10.75
CA SER A 72 8.10 7.31 -9.81
C SER A 72 8.54 7.02 -8.38
N ASP A 73 8.39 8.02 -7.54
CA ASP A 73 8.52 7.87 -6.10
C ASP A 73 7.45 6.90 -5.56
N GLY A 74 7.90 5.88 -4.80
CA GLY A 74 6.99 4.85 -4.29
C GLY A 74 6.38 3.99 -5.40
N ARG A 75 7.14 3.74 -6.47
CA ARG A 75 6.83 2.77 -7.52
C ARG A 75 6.54 1.39 -6.95
N THR A 76 7.26 1.01 -5.90
CA THR A 76 7.03 -0.20 -5.15
C THR A 76 6.06 0.07 -4.01
N ARG A 77 5.00 -0.72 -3.90
CA ARG A 77 3.99 -0.62 -2.85
C ARG A 77 3.63 -1.98 -2.30
N LEU A 78 3.45 -2.03 -0.98
CA LEU A 78 2.92 -3.18 -0.25
C LEU A 78 1.40 -3.04 0.02
N GLN A 79 0.71 -2.31 -0.82
CA GLN A 79 -0.75 -2.33 -0.86
C GLN A 79 -1.21 -3.60 -1.58
N VAL A 80 -2.53 -3.80 -1.74
CA VAL A 80 -3.02 -4.98 -2.47
C VAL A 80 -2.37 -5.01 -3.86
N THR A 81 -1.47 -5.94 -4.07
CA THR A 81 -0.62 -6.01 -5.25
C THR A 81 -0.38 -7.46 -5.66
N LEU A 82 -0.61 -7.75 -6.92
CA LEU A 82 -0.12 -8.98 -7.53
C LEU A 82 1.37 -8.84 -7.82
N TRP A 83 2.18 -9.71 -7.25
CA TRP A 83 3.62 -9.73 -7.43
C TRP A 83 4.08 -10.97 -8.17
N LYS A 84 4.95 -10.82 -9.14
CA LYS A 84 5.80 -11.92 -9.60
C LYS A 84 6.74 -12.27 -8.46
N LYS A 85 6.66 -13.51 -7.96
CA LYS A 85 7.40 -13.95 -6.77
C LYS A 85 8.91 -13.66 -6.87
N SER A 86 9.51 -14.00 -8.00
CA SER A 86 10.94 -13.75 -8.23
C SER A 86 11.33 -12.26 -8.18
N ALA A 87 10.46 -11.38 -8.69
CA ALA A 87 10.68 -9.94 -8.64
C ALA A 87 10.60 -9.43 -7.18
N LEU A 88 9.59 -9.87 -6.43
CA LEU A 88 9.47 -9.51 -5.01
C LEU A 88 10.68 -10.02 -4.20
N GLN A 89 11.10 -11.27 -4.41
CA GLN A 89 12.29 -11.82 -3.75
C GLN A 89 13.56 -11.02 -4.07
N ALA A 90 13.72 -10.60 -5.31
CA ALA A 90 14.91 -9.83 -5.74
C ALA A 90 15.03 -8.45 -5.08
N ILE A 91 13.90 -7.84 -4.71
CA ILE A 91 13.90 -6.50 -4.12
C ILE A 91 13.91 -6.49 -2.58
N LEU A 92 13.51 -7.58 -1.94
CA LEU A 92 13.50 -7.69 -0.48
C LEU A 92 14.93 -7.76 0.08
N ARG A 93 15.15 -7.13 1.20
CA ARG A 93 16.42 -7.18 1.93
C ARG A 93 16.16 -7.59 3.39
N PRO A 94 17.00 -8.44 3.99
CA PRO A 94 16.94 -8.74 5.41
C PRO A 94 17.05 -7.46 6.24
N GLY A 95 16.26 -7.35 7.29
CA GLY A 95 16.26 -6.21 8.21
C GLY A 95 15.49 -4.97 7.72
N GLU A 96 15.03 -4.93 6.48
CA GLU A 96 14.17 -3.83 6.02
C GLU A 96 12.76 -3.95 6.59
N THR A 97 12.26 -2.85 7.14
CA THR A 97 10.83 -2.72 7.45
C THR A 97 10.02 -2.57 6.16
N ALA A 98 8.69 -2.78 6.23
CA ALA A 98 7.81 -2.57 5.10
C ALA A 98 7.94 -1.15 4.50
N TRP A 99 8.08 -0.14 5.35
CA TRP A 99 8.27 1.25 4.96
C TRP A 99 9.60 1.51 4.26
N ASN A 100 10.69 0.93 4.81
CA ASN A 100 12.02 1.01 4.18
C ASN A 100 12.03 0.35 2.81
N MET A 101 11.40 -0.81 2.72
CA MET A 101 11.26 -1.54 1.47
C MET A 101 10.52 -0.70 0.43
N GLU A 102 9.35 -0.13 0.75
CA GLU A 102 8.62 0.74 -0.19
C GLU A 102 9.44 1.95 -0.64
N ALA A 103 10.17 2.57 0.28
CA ALA A 103 10.98 3.75 -0.03
C ALA A 103 12.19 3.43 -0.92
N ARG A 104 12.90 2.33 -0.64
CA ARG A 104 14.15 1.99 -1.31
C ARG A 104 13.98 1.06 -2.52
N ALA A 105 12.92 0.26 -2.55
CA ALA A 105 12.71 -0.70 -3.63
C ALA A 105 12.17 -0.07 -4.91
N SER A 106 11.73 1.18 -4.91
CA SER A 106 11.34 1.90 -6.12
C SER A 106 12.51 1.98 -7.11
N GLU A 107 13.71 2.21 -6.63
CA GLU A 107 14.92 2.19 -7.45
C GLU A 107 15.25 0.77 -7.94
N ARG A 108 15.11 -0.24 -7.08
CA ARG A 108 15.37 -1.65 -7.42
C ARG A 108 14.38 -2.22 -8.44
N THR A 109 13.24 -1.57 -8.64
CA THR A 109 12.19 -1.97 -9.59
C THR A 109 12.19 -1.12 -10.86
N ARG A 110 13.12 -0.17 -11.02
CA ARG A 110 13.14 0.81 -12.12
C ARG A 110 13.01 0.15 -13.50
N ASP A 111 13.69 -0.96 -13.72
CA ASP A 111 13.72 -1.68 -15.00
C ASP A 111 12.68 -2.81 -15.11
N LEU A 112 11.82 -2.96 -14.11
CA LEU A 112 10.79 -3.96 -14.09
C LEU A 112 9.44 -3.35 -14.53
N LEU A 113 8.61 -4.13 -15.21
CA LEU A 113 7.24 -3.69 -15.54
C LEU A 113 6.40 -3.63 -14.27
N ALA A 114 5.98 -2.44 -13.88
CA ALA A 114 5.06 -2.21 -12.78
C ALA A 114 3.77 -1.57 -13.30
N LEU A 115 2.64 -2.20 -12.98
CA LEU A 115 1.31 -1.77 -13.38
C LEU A 115 0.52 -1.22 -12.19
N SER A 116 -0.39 -0.32 -12.45
CA SER A 116 -1.33 0.18 -11.44
C SER A 116 -2.65 0.62 -12.06
N TYR A 117 -3.72 0.54 -11.28
CA TYR A 117 -5.02 1.05 -11.65
C TYR A 117 -5.01 2.59 -11.80
N LEU A 118 -5.86 3.09 -12.71
CA LEU A 118 -6.03 4.52 -12.97
C LEU A 118 -6.94 5.17 -11.92
N ARG A 119 -8.03 4.50 -11.55
CA ARG A 119 -9.06 5.05 -10.67
C ARG A 119 -9.37 4.12 -9.51
N ARG A 120 -9.64 4.68 -8.35
CA ARG A 120 -9.99 3.89 -7.16
C ARG A 120 -11.28 3.08 -7.32
N GLY A 121 -12.25 3.60 -8.04
CA GLY A 121 -13.53 2.94 -8.27
C GLY A 121 -13.45 1.71 -9.19
N ASP A 122 -12.38 1.59 -9.96
CA ASP A 122 -12.28 0.54 -10.98
C ASP A 122 -11.65 -0.75 -10.47
N ARG A 123 -11.08 -0.75 -9.28
CA ARG A 123 -10.40 -1.92 -8.73
C ARG A 123 -11.37 -3.09 -8.52
N PRO A 124 -11.01 -4.32 -8.92
CA PRO A 124 -11.87 -5.48 -8.79
C PRO A 124 -11.96 -6.02 -7.35
N ILE A 125 -11.07 -5.57 -6.48
CA ILE A 125 -10.97 -5.97 -5.08
C ILE A 125 -11.31 -4.75 -4.22
N PRO A 126 -12.55 -4.61 -3.74
CA PRO A 126 -12.90 -3.53 -2.82
C PRO A 126 -12.39 -3.86 -1.43
N TYR A 127 -11.65 -2.95 -0.83
CA TYR A 127 -11.13 -3.14 0.53
C TYR A 127 -11.02 -1.83 1.29
N LEU A 128 -11.18 -1.92 2.60
CA LEU A 128 -10.83 -0.87 3.54
C LEU A 128 -9.31 -0.89 3.72
N MET A 129 -8.67 0.18 3.31
CA MET A 129 -7.24 0.36 3.53
C MET A 129 -7.02 0.79 4.98
N SER A 130 -6.33 -0.05 5.74
CA SER A 130 -5.99 0.16 7.15
C SER A 130 -7.19 0.12 8.10
N ALA A 131 -7.58 -1.07 8.50
CA ALA A 131 -8.51 -1.27 9.61
C ALA A 131 -7.93 -0.79 10.94
N ILE A 132 -6.60 -0.72 11.00
CA ILE A 132 -5.84 -0.31 12.18
C ILE A 132 -4.92 0.86 11.79
N VAL A 133 -5.07 1.98 12.49
CA VAL A 133 -4.24 3.17 12.29
C VAL A 133 -3.60 3.56 13.62
N ARG A 134 -2.28 3.63 13.64
CA ARG A 134 -1.49 3.96 14.85
C ARG A 134 -1.82 3.06 16.05
N GLY A 135 -2.00 1.77 15.79
CA GLY A 135 -2.32 0.81 16.82
C GLY A 135 -3.79 0.83 17.29
N LEU A 136 -4.67 1.64 16.71
CA LEU A 136 -6.07 1.79 17.10
C LEU A 136 -6.99 1.30 15.98
N TRP A 137 -8.09 0.63 16.35
CA TRP A 137 -9.14 0.27 15.41
C TRP A 137 -9.80 1.49 14.80
N THR A 138 -10.07 1.48 13.51
CA THR A 138 -10.87 2.51 12.86
C THR A 138 -12.37 2.24 13.09
N PRO A 139 -13.21 3.30 13.20
CA PRO A 139 -14.65 3.13 13.31
C PRO A 139 -15.25 2.32 12.17
N GLU A 140 -14.73 2.49 10.95
CA GLU A 140 -15.15 1.75 9.76
C GLU A 140 -14.88 0.25 9.90
N ALA A 141 -13.68 -0.14 10.34
CA ALA A 141 -13.34 -1.53 10.58
C ALA A 141 -14.23 -2.15 11.65
N MET A 142 -14.49 -1.41 12.74
CA MET A 142 -15.41 -1.84 13.80
C MET A 142 -16.84 -2.05 13.29
N ALA A 143 -17.31 -1.17 12.41
CA ALA A 143 -18.63 -1.31 11.80
C ALA A 143 -18.71 -2.54 10.88
N MET A 144 -17.67 -2.78 10.10
CA MET A 144 -17.56 -3.95 9.23
C MET A 144 -17.56 -5.26 10.04
N CYS A 145 -16.75 -5.33 11.10
CA CYS A 145 -16.70 -6.51 11.95
C CYS A 145 -18.06 -6.79 12.64
N ARG A 146 -18.74 -5.76 13.14
CA ARG A 146 -20.10 -5.91 13.68
C ARG A 146 -21.09 -6.45 12.64
N LYS A 147 -21.04 -5.91 11.40
CA LYS A 147 -21.90 -6.38 10.31
C LYS A 147 -21.63 -7.83 9.93
N ALA A 148 -20.37 -8.26 10.02
CA ALA A 148 -19.93 -9.64 9.74
C ALA A 148 -20.08 -10.58 10.96
N ALA A 149 -20.66 -10.14 12.07
CA ALA A 149 -20.74 -10.88 13.34
C ALA A 149 -19.36 -11.35 13.87
N ILE A 150 -18.31 -10.61 13.56
CA ILE A 150 -16.95 -10.88 14.06
C ILE A 150 -16.77 -10.13 15.38
N GLU A 151 -16.49 -10.89 16.45
CA GLU A 151 -16.18 -10.30 17.75
C GLU A 151 -14.80 -9.68 17.77
N ILE A 152 -14.74 -8.39 18.03
CA ILE A 152 -13.48 -7.70 18.33
C ILE A 152 -13.37 -7.52 19.84
N ARG A 153 -12.21 -7.82 20.39
CA ARG A 153 -11.89 -7.64 21.82
C ARG A 153 -11.15 -6.31 22.04
N PRO A 154 -11.86 -5.20 22.32
CA PRO A 154 -11.26 -3.87 22.45
C PRO A 154 -10.22 -3.76 23.57
N ARG A 155 -10.21 -4.68 24.53
CA ARG A 155 -9.24 -4.72 25.64
C ARG A 155 -7.79 -4.85 25.19
N PHE A 156 -7.56 -5.39 23.98
CA PHE A 156 -6.21 -5.54 23.43
C PHE A 156 -5.82 -4.37 22.55
N ARG A 157 -6.79 -3.60 22.05
CA ARG A 157 -6.54 -2.48 21.16
C ARG A 157 -7.73 -1.52 21.18
N SER A 158 -7.48 -0.29 21.59
CA SER A 158 -8.51 0.75 21.66
C SER A 158 -9.04 1.13 20.28
N VAL A 159 -10.19 1.81 20.26
CA VAL A 159 -10.80 2.34 19.04
C VAL A 159 -10.55 3.85 18.95
N HIS A 160 -10.31 4.35 17.74
CA HIS A 160 -10.27 5.79 17.50
C HIS A 160 -11.61 6.43 17.88
N SER A 161 -11.58 7.57 18.60
CA SER A 161 -12.80 8.36 18.79
C SER A 161 -13.26 8.91 17.44
N ASP A 162 -14.57 8.86 17.16
CA ASP A 162 -15.14 9.29 15.88
C ASP A 162 -14.76 10.72 15.50
N VAL A 163 -14.70 11.62 16.49
CA VAL A 163 -14.37 13.03 16.27
C VAL A 163 -12.90 13.20 15.84
N ALA A 164 -11.99 12.50 16.49
CA ALA A 164 -10.56 12.58 16.16
C ALA A 164 -10.27 11.92 14.79
N TRP A 165 -10.96 10.82 14.48
CA TRP A 165 -10.85 10.14 13.20
C TRP A 165 -11.41 10.97 12.05
N ARG A 166 -12.62 11.50 12.15
CA ARG A 166 -13.24 12.36 11.13
C ARG A 166 -12.45 13.64 10.86
N ARG A 167 -11.92 14.28 11.92
CA ARG A 167 -11.03 15.44 11.77
C ARG A 167 -9.73 15.06 11.04
N ARG A 168 -9.21 13.84 11.25
CA ARG A 168 -8.03 13.35 10.55
C ARG A 168 -8.32 12.95 9.12
N LEU A 169 -9.47 12.33 8.83
CA LEU A 169 -9.92 12.07 7.46
C LEU A 169 -10.11 13.36 6.68
N ARG A 170 -10.79 14.37 7.23
CA ARG A 170 -10.91 15.67 6.59
C ARG A 170 -9.55 16.33 6.34
N ARG A 171 -8.68 16.36 7.34
CA ARG A 171 -7.30 16.87 7.14
C ARG A 171 -6.49 16.01 6.19
N GLY A 172 -6.76 14.73 6.08
CA GLY A 172 -6.18 13.82 5.10
C GLY A 172 -6.71 14.09 3.70
N LEU A 173 -8.00 14.38 3.55
CA LEU A 173 -8.65 14.72 2.29
C LEU A 173 -8.29 16.14 1.83
N ASP A 174 -8.23 17.11 2.74
CA ASP A 174 -7.72 18.46 2.46
C ASP A 174 -6.24 18.47 2.12
N ARG A 175 -5.49 17.49 2.66
CA ARG A 175 -4.09 17.23 2.35
C ARG A 175 -3.88 16.27 1.18
N LEU A 176 -4.94 15.70 0.59
CA LEU A 176 -4.84 14.96 -0.68
C LEU A 176 -4.48 15.87 -1.86
N LYS A 177 -4.70 17.17 -1.77
CA LYS A 177 -3.98 18.19 -2.57
C LYS A 177 -2.49 18.32 -2.18
N LEU A 178 -2.11 17.83 -1.02
CA LEU A 178 -0.76 17.78 -0.44
C LEU A 178 -0.16 16.36 -0.42
N THR A 179 -0.76 15.38 -1.09
CA THR A 179 -0.32 13.97 -1.00
C THR A 179 1.08 13.74 -1.53
N PHE A 180 1.52 14.59 -2.43
CA PHE A 180 2.93 14.60 -2.87
C PHE A 180 3.87 15.08 -1.75
N VAL A 181 3.41 16.03 -0.95
CA VAL A 181 4.17 16.55 0.20
C VAL A 181 4.16 15.54 1.34
N LEU A 182 3.07 14.80 1.54
CA LEU A 182 2.97 13.82 2.64
C LEU A 182 3.74 12.53 2.38
N ALA A 183 3.79 12.02 1.16
CA ALA A 183 4.69 10.92 0.84
C ALA A 183 6.15 11.36 1.02
N LYS A 184 6.48 12.59 0.61
CA LYS A 184 7.80 13.20 0.80
C LYS A 184 8.07 13.52 2.27
N GLN A 185 7.06 13.94 3.02
CA GLN A 185 7.16 14.31 4.43
C GLN A 185 7.10 13.10 5.37
N CYS A 186 6.35 12.05 5.06
CA CYS A 186 6.44 10.76 5.78
C CYS A 186 7.80 10.11 5.58
N ARG A 187 8.41 10.24 4.40
CA ARG A 187 9.81 9.84 4.21
C ARG A 187 10.77 10.62 5.09
N LYS A 188 10.43 11.85 5.36
CA LYS A 188 11.27 12.75 6.15
C LYS A 188 11.10 12.58 7.66
N THR A 189 10.04 12.00 8.16
CA THR A 189 9.74 11.92 9.60
C THR A 189 9.88 10.53 10.19
N ILE A 190 10.11 9.52 9.35
CA ILE A 190 10.38 8.18 9.80
C ILE A 190 11.87 7.97 9.77
N ASP A 191 12.49 7.89 10.94
CA ASP A 191 13.80 7.29 11.08
C ASP A 191 13.67 5.80 10.78
N LEU A 192 14.06 5.46 9.57
CA LEU A 192 13.87 4.13 9.03
C LEU A 192 14.93 3.13 9.53
N ASP A 193 15.92 3.58 10.24
CA ASP A 193 16.97 2.73 10.81
C ASP A 193 16.64 2.34 12.25
N THR A 194 15.69 3.03 12.89
CA THR A 194 15.17 2.65 14.21
C THR A 194 13.93 1.79 14.04
N PRO A 195 13.81 0.63 14.72
CA PRO A 195 12.55 -0.09 14.78
C PRO A 195 11.46 0.88 15.24
N PRO A 196 10.36 1.02 14.53
CA PRO A 196 9.38 2.01 14.89
C PRO A 196 8.77 1.61 16.24
N GLU A 197 9.11 2.33 17.26
CA GLU A 197 8.17 2.50 18.33
C GLU A 197 7.01 3.25 17.69
N TRP A 198 5.93 2.55 17.42
CA TRP A 198 4.74 3.10 16.74
C TRP A 198 4.17 4.32 17.45
N THR A 199 4.60 4.55 18.69
CA THR A 199 4.34 5.73 19.49
C THR A 199 5.12 6.95 19.00
N ASP A 200 6.31 6.78 18.43
CA ASP A 200 7.18 7.89 17.98
C ASP A 200 6.91 8.29 16.52
N LEU A 201 6.14 7.48 15.77
CA LEU A 201 5.55 7.91 14.51
C LEU A 201 4.52 9.04 14.69
N ARG A 202 4.40 9.56 15.89
CA ARG A 202 3.78 10.85 16.12
C ARG A 202 4.67 11.88 15.45
N LEU A 203 4.17 12.36 14.36
CA LEU A 203 4.66 13.46 13.60
C LEU A 203 5.30 14.50 14.54
N ARG A 204 6.55 14.33 14.84
CA ARG A 204 7.37 15.43 15.34
C ARG A 204 7.58 16.32 14.14
N GLY A 205 6.91 17.44 14.13
CA GLY A 205 7.14 18.44 13.11
C GLY A 205 8.63 18.76 13.06
N GLY A 206 9.19 18.73 11.89
CA GLY A 206 10.28 19.60 11.58
C GLY A 206 11.70 19.11 11.60
N HIS A 207 12.04 17.87 11.90
CA HIS A 207 13.45 17.43 11.76
C HIS A 207 13.55 16.18 10.90
N THR A 208 13.75 16.41 9.64
CA THR A 208 13.86 15.34 8.67
C THR A 208 15.02 15.57 7.77
N GLN A 209 15.97 14.72 7.95
CA GLN A 209 17.00 14.57 6.92
C GLN A 209 16.39 13.87 5.69
N PRO A 210 16.67 14.34 4.50
CA PRO A 210 16.20 13.66 3.29
C PRO A 210 16.87 12.29 3.20
N LEU A 211 16.07 11.25 3.17
CA LEU A 211 16.49 9.85 2.99
C LEU A 211 17.16 9.58 1.63
N MET A 212 17.39 10.64 0.85
CA MET A 212 17.84 10.55 -0.53
C MET A 212 19.19 11.19 -0.77
N ARG A 213 20.12 11.10 0.19
CA ARG A 213 21.52 11.40 -0.10
C ARG A 213 22.39 10.29 0.47
N ARG A 214 22.36 9.16 -0.23
CA ARG A 214 23.52 8.31 -0.49
C ARG A 214 23.10 7.20 -1.43
#